data_71f82ab9f97aa6a0cd54706fa4077e04
#
_entry.id   71f82ab9f97aa6a0cd54706fa4077e04
#
_cell.length_a   1.000
_cell.length_b   1.000
_cell.length_c   1.000
_cell.angle_alpha   90.00
_cell.angle_beta   90.00
_cell.angle_gamma   90.00
#
_symmetry.space_group_name_H-M   'P 1'
#
loop_
_entity.id
_entity.type
_entity.pdbx_description
1 polymer ?
#
loop_
_entity_poly.entity_id
_entity_poly.type
_entity_poly.pdbx_seq_one_letter_code
_entity_poly.pdbx_strand_id
1 'polypeptide(L)'
;TLSPEEYEQRGEDVWVAKSAKLYPNVYIAGPTIIGPETEVRPGAFIRGNALIGAGCVVGNSTEVKNAILFDGAQAPHYNYIGDSVMGHKAHTGAGAVTSNLKQDHSNVTVLKDA
;
A
#
# COMPACT_ATOMS: atom_id res chain seq x y z
N THR A 1 -13.09 8.21 -10.58
CA THR A 1 -12.18 8.61 -11.62
C THR A 1 -11.08 9.48 -11.06
N LEU A 2 -9.87 9.20 -11.45
CA LEU A 2 -8.73 9.92 -10.94
C LEU A 2 -8.50 11.19 -11.74
N SER A 3 -8.10 12.24 -11.03
CA SER A 3 -7.80 13.50 -11.68
C SER A 3 -6.48 13.41 -12.44
N PRO A 4 -6.46 13.70 -13.72
CA PRO A 4 -5.20 13.65 -14.46
C PRO A 4 -4.22 14.72 -14.01
N GLU A 5 -4.67 15.70 -13.26
CA GLU A 5 -3.76 16.70 -12.75
C GLU A 5 -3.03 16.22 -11.52
N GLU A 6 -3.60 15.26 -10.81
CA GLU A 6 -3.01 14.77 -9.58
C GLU A 6 -2.40 13.39 -9.73
N TYR A 7 -2.80 12.63 -10.73
CA TYR A 7 -2.34 11.27 -10.91
C TYR A 7 -1.74 11.09 -12.29
N GLU A 8 -0.76 10.24 -12.39
CA GLU A 8 -0.19 9.88 -13.68
C GLU A 8 -0.13 8.39 -13.82
N GLN A 9 -0.24 7.92 -15.03
CA GLN A 9 -0.17 6.50 -15.30
C GLN A 9 1.30 6.09 -15.41
N ARG A 10 1.72 5.14 -14.62
CA ARG A 10 3.10 4.69 -14.59
C ARG A 10 3.25 3.29 -15.16
N GLY A 11 2.21 2.73 -15.70
CA GLY A 11 2.25 1.40 -16.28
C GLY A 11 0.84 0.98 -16.60
N GLU A 12 0.67 -0.25 -17.11
CA GLU A 12 -0.65 -0.73 -17.41
C GLU A 12 -1.44 -0.85 -16.12
N ASP A 13 -2.50 -0.09 -16.02
CA ASP A 13 -3.36 -0.07 -14.84
C ASP A 13 -2.62 0.32 -13.56
N VAL A 14 -1.55 1.12 -13.68
CA VAL A 14 -0.84 1.62 -12.50
C VAL A 14 -0.97 3.13 -12.49
N TRP A 15 -1.66 3.66 -11.48
CA TRP A 15 -1.89 5.09 -11.36
C TRP A 15 -1.27 5.59 -10.06
N VAL A 16 -0.43 6.59 -10.16
CA VAL A 16 0.35 7.08 -9.03
C VAL A 16 0.14 8.57 -8.91
N ALA A 17 -0.17 9.02 -7.70
CA ALA A 17 -0.29 10.45 -7.46
C ALA A 17 1.04 11.13 -7.72
N LYS A 18 1.00 12.30 -8.30
CA LYS A 18 2.23 12.99 -8.66
C LYS A 18 3.07 13.35 -7.45
N SER A 19 2.44 13.53 -6.30
CA SER A 19 3.18 13.83 -5.09
C SER A 19 3.69 12.58 -4.36
N ALA A 20 3.36 11.40 -4.87
CA ALA A 20 3.89 10.18 -4.27
C ALA A 20 5.35 10.03 -4.64
N LYS A 21 6.12 9.42 -3.74
CA LYS A 21 7.54 9.24 -3.96
C LYS A 21 7.83 7.77 -4.22
N LEU A 22 8.24 7.47 -5.44
CA LEU A 22 8.62 6.12 -5.79
C LEU A 22 10.14 6.08 -5.88
N TYR A 23 10.75 5.29 -5.03
CA TYR A 23 12.19 5.16 -5.01
C TYR A 23 12.65 4.15 -6.07
N PRO A 24 13.94 4.09 -6.37
CA PRO A 24 14.44 3.08 -7.31
C PRO A 24 14.25 1.67 -6.76
N ASN A 25 14.28 0.70 -7.66
CA ASN A 25 14.18 -0.71 -7.30
C ASN A 25 12.87 -1.07 -6.64
N VAL A 26 11.79 -0.50 -7.15
CA VAL A 26 10.46 -0.91 -6.73
C VAL A 26 9.79 -1.62 -7.91
N TYR A 27 8.96 -2.60 -7.60
CA TYR A 27 8.16 -3.28 -8.62
C TYR A 27 6.71 -2.97 -8.36
N ILE A 28 6.02 -2.48 -9.37
CA ILE A 28 4.59 -2.17 -9.24
C ILE A 28 3.86 -2.73 -10.43
N ALA A 29 2.93 -3.63 -10.18
CA ALA A 29 2.08 -4.17 -11.22
C ALA A 29 0.65 -3.73 -10.97
N GLY A 30 -0.12 -3.61 -12.01
CA GLY A 30 -1.52 -3.23 -11.89
C GLY A 30 -2.44 -4.40 -11.72
N PRO A 31 -3.65 -4.12 -11.43
CA PRO A 31 -4.20 -2.79 -11.17
C PRO A 31 -3.78 -2.25 -9.80
N THR A 32 -3.30 -1.03 -9.78
CA THR A 32 -2.81 -0.41 -8.53
C THR A 32 -3.05 1.09 -8.59
N ILE A 33 -3.46 1.65 -7.47
CA ILE A 33 -3.58 3.10 -7.31
C ILE A 33 -2.81 3.49 -6.07
N ILE A 34 -1.91 4.46 -6.21
CA ILE A 34 -1.09 4.94 -5.09
C ILE A 34 -1.41 6.40 -4.85
N GLY A 35 -1.85 6.71 -3.66
CA GLY A 35 -2.32 8.04 -3.30
C GLY A 35 -1.23 9.05 -3.05
N PRO A 36 -1.63 10.30 -2.82
CA PRO A 36 -0.67 11.40 -2.66
C PRO A 36 0.18 11.24 -1.41
N GLU A 37 1.38 11.77 -1.47
CA GLU A 37 2.32 11.79 -0.34
C GLU A 37 2.72 10.40 0.16
N THR A 38 2.41 9.36 -0.57
CA THR A 38 2.79 8.01 -0.20
C THR A 38 4.22 7.75 -0.64
N GLU A 39 4.96 7.00 0.14
CA GLU A 39 6.31 6.61 -0.21
C GLU A 39 6.38 5.12 -0.49
N VAL A 40 6.88 4.77 -1.66
CA VAL A 40 7.16 3.39 -2.00
C VAL A 40 8.67 3.26 -2.05
N ARG A 41 9.24 2.70 -1.02
CA ARG A 41 10.69 2.71 -0.78
C ARG A 41 11.40 1.59 -1.52
N PRO A 42 12.73 1.65 -1.60
CA PRO A 42 13.47 0.66 -2.39
C PRO A 42 13.19 -0.77 -1.96
N GLY A 43 13.05 -1.64 -2.94
CA GLY A 43 12.81 -3.04 -2.65
C GLY A 43 11.36 -3.40 -2.41
N ALA A 44 10.45 -2.46 -2.51
CA ALA A 44 9.03 -2.75 -2.35
C ALA A 44 8.51 -3.48 -3.57
N PHE A 45 7.52 -4.33 -3.35
CA PHE A 45 7.00 -5.19 -4.39
C PHE A 45 5.48 -5.16 -4.34
N ILE A 46 4.86 -4.34 -5.17
CA ILE A 46 3.40 -4.21 -5.20
C ILE A 46 2.90 -5.05 -6.37
N ARG A 47 2.23 -6.13 -6.04
CA ARG A 47 1.89 -7.15 -7.05
C ARG A 47 0.55 -6.96 -7.72
N GLY A 48 -0.19 -5.95 -7.35
CA GLY A 48 -1.43 -5.68 -8.05
C GLY A 48 -2.65 -5.82 -7.16
N ASN A 49 -3.77 -5.38 -7.68
CA ASN A 49 -5.00 -5.28 -6.94
C ASN A 49 -4.78 -4.53 -5.64
N ALA A 50 -4.01 -3.45 -5.72
CA ALA A 50 -3.64 -2.71 -4.53
C ALA A 50 -4.21 -1.30 -4.61
N LEU A 51 -4.84 -0.87 -3.52
CA LEU A 51 -5.33 0.48 -3.40
C LEU A 51 -4.62 1.07 -2.19
N ILE A 52 -3.72 2.00 -2.42
CA ILE A 52 -2.91 2.57 -1.36
C ILE A 52 -3.28 4.03 -1.22
N GLY A 53 -3.72 4.41 -0.04
CA GLY A 53 -4.22 5.75 0.21
C GLY A 53 -3.13 6.79 0.31
N ALA A 54 -3.45 7.91 0.91
CA ALA A 54 -2.53 9.03 1.02
C ALA A 54 -1.61 8.87 2.21
N GLY A 55 -0.38 9.33 2.07
CA GLY A 55 0.55 9.35 3.22
C GLY A 55 0.95 8.01 3.75
N CYS A 56 0.86 6.96 2.92
CA CYS A 56 1.23 5.63 3.34
C CYS A 56 2.72 5.39 3.13
N VAL A 57 3.24 4.34 3.73
CA VAL A 57 4.61 3.92 3.51
C VAL A 57 4.62 2.43 3.19
N VAL A 58 5.18 2.07 2.04
CA VAL A 58 5.42 0.68 1.68
C VAL A 58 6.93 0.56 1.55
N GLY A 59 7.55 -0.15 2.44
CA GLY A 59 8.99 -0.08 2.60
C GLY A 59 9.77 -1.24 2.06
N ASN A 60 11.00 -1.31 2.51
CA ASN A 60 12.00 -2.22 2.02
C ASN A 60 11.54 -3.66 2.14
N SER A 61 11.62 -4.38 1.04
CA SER A 61 11.27 -5.80 1.00
C SER A 61 9.87 -6.10 1.50
N THR A 62 8.97 -5.18 1.29
CA THR A 62 7.57 -5.37 1.64
C THR A 62 6.80 -5.74 0.39
N GLU A 63 5.99 -6.77 0.49
CA GLU A 63 5.15 -7.18 -0.61
C GLU A 63 3.70 -6.86 -0.31
N VAL A 64 3.02 -6.25 -1.28
CA VAL A 64 1.61 -5.90 -1.14
C VAL A 64 0.85 -6.52 -2.31
N LYS A 65 -0.20 -7.26 -2.02
CA LYS A 65 -0.96 -7.92 -3.06
C LYS A 65 -2.42 -8.02 -2.64
N ASN A 66 -3.30 -7.61 -3.52
CA ASN A 66 -4.74 -7.75 -3.28
C ASN A 66 -5.11 -7.13 -1.93
N ALA A 67 -4.77 -5.87 -1.74
CA ALA A 67 -4.90 -5.24 -0.43
C ALA A 67 -5.30 -3.79 -0.55
N ILE A 68 -5.87 -3.28 0.54
CA ILE A 68 -6.22 -1.87 0.65
C ILE A 68 -5.49 -1.31 1.85
N LEU A 69 -4.75 -0.24 1.65
CA LEU A 69 -4.09 0.48 2.73
C LEU A 69 -4.77 1.84 2.85
N PHE A 70 -5.43 2.07 3.96
CA PHE A 70 -6.05 3.37 4.17
C PHE A 70 -5.00 4.42 4.50
N ASP A 71 -5.40 5.68 4.49
CA ASP A 71 -4.46 6.79 4.63
C ASP A 71 -3.57 6.63 5.86
N GLY A 72 -2.31 6.91 5.68
CA GLY A 72 -1.35 6.88 6.78
C GLY A 72 -0.89 5.51 7.22
N ALA A 73 -1.37 4.45 6.57
CA ALA A 73 -0.95 3.11 6.94
C ALA A 73 0.53 2.92 6.60
N GLN A 74 1.25 2.17 7.42
CA GLN A 74 2.67 1.98 7.22
C GLN A 74 3.06 0.52 7.30
N ALA A 75 3.74 0.04 6.27
CA ALA A 75 4.32 -1.28 6.23
C ALA A 75 5.78 -1.10 5.80
N PRO A 76 6.64 -0.62 6.70
CA PRO A 76 7.93 -0.09 6.30
C PRO A 76 9.06 -1.09 6.07
N HIS A 77 9.00 -2.28 6.65
CA HIS A 77 10.14 -3.19 6.57
C HIS A 77 9.73 -4.64 6.56
N TYR A 78 10.11 -5.38 5.52
CA TYR A 78 10.00 -6.83 5.50
C TYR A 78 8.61 -7.33 5.89
N ASN A 79 7.60 -6.77 5.25
CA ASN A 79 6.22 -7.14 5.55
C ASN A 79 5.58 -7.84 4.36
N TYR A 80 4.58 -8.65 4.64
CA TYR A 80 3.72 -9.16 3.57
C TYR A 80 2.29 -8.76 3.89
N ILE A 81 1.68 -8.00 3.00
CA ILE A 81 0.31 -7.55 3.15
C ILE A 81 -0.48 -8.14 2.00
N GLY A 82 -1.23 -9.18 2.25
CA GLY A 82 -2.00 -9.83 1.20
C GLY A 82 -3.40 -10.11 1.64
N ASP A 83 -4.35 -9.97 0.72
CA ASP A 83 -5.75 -10.25 0.95
C ASP A 83 -6.23 -9.58 2.23
N SER A 84 -5.78 -8.35 2.46
CA SER A 84 -5.98 -7.68 3.75
C SER A 84 -6.30 -6.22 3.57
N VAL A 85 -6.79 -5.62 4.63
CA VAL A 85 -7.04 -4.18 4.69
C VAL A 85 -6.29 -3.65 5.90
N MET A 86 -5.45 -2.62 5.68
CA MET A 86 -4.81 -1.93 6.79
C MET A 86 -5.57 -0.64 7.05
N GLY A 87 -5.97 -0.45 8.28
CA GLY A 87 -6.75 0.71 8.64
C GLY A 87 -5.94 2.00 8.65
N HIS A 88 -6.65 3.08 8.89
CA HIS A 88 -6.07 4.40 8.88
C HIS A 88 -4.94 4.48 9.92
N LYS A 89 -3.76 4.86 9.48
CA LYS A 89 -2.57 5.00 10.31
C LYS A 89 -2.12 3.70 10.98
N ALA A 90 -2.59 2.56 10.52
CA ALA A 90 -2.13 1.29 11.04
C ALA A 90 -0.66 1.09 10.71
N HIS A 91 0.03 0.35 11.53
CA HIS A 91 1.47 0.15 11.35
C HIS A 91 1.82 -1.30 11.61
N THR A 92 2.61 -1.90 10.72
CA THR A 92 3.06 -3.27 10.93
C THR A 92 4.53 -3.25 11.32
N GLY A 93 4.90 -4.08 12.28
CA GLY A 93 6.29 -4.22 12.65
C GLY A 93 7.05 -5.01 11.60
N ALA A 94 8.37 -4.97 11.68
CA ALA A 94 9.21 -5.69 10.74
C ALA A 94 8.90 -7.18 10.82
N GLY A 95 8.80 -7.82 9.66
CA GLY A 95 8.52 -9.24 9.60
C GLY A 95 7.07 -9.62 9.73
N ALA A 96 6.19 -8.64 9.89
CA ALA A 96 4.77 -8.95 10.02
C ALA A 96 4.19 -9.47 8.71
N VAL A 97 3.26 -10.39 8.82
CA VAL A 97 2.58 -10.96 7.68
C VAL A 97 1.09 -10.89 7.92
N THR A 98 0.37 -10.29 6.98
CA THR A 98 -1.09 -10.30 7.04
C THR A 98 -1.58 -10.86 5.73
N SER A 99 -2.40 -11.87 5.78
CA SER A 99 -2.84 -12.50 4.55
C SER A 99 -4.27 -12.93 4.57
N ASN A 100 -5.01 -12.50 5.53
CA ASN A 100 -6.39 -12.93 5.56
C ASN A 100 -7.19 -11.99 6.43
N LEU A 101 -8.29 -11.54 5.91
CA LEU A 101 -9.11 -10.62 6.64
C LEU A 101 -9.69 -11.18 7.88
N LYS A 102 -9.80 -12.47 7.93
CA LYS A 102 -10.38 -13.05 9.07
C LYS A 102 -9.59 -12.88 10.28
N GLN A 103 -8.31 -12.94 10.17
CA GLN A 103 -7.52 -12.77 11.30
C GLN A 103 -7.65 -11.46 11.82
N ASP A 104 -8.19 -10.66 11.01
CA ASP A 104 -8.36 -9.37 11.43
C ASP A 104 -9.42 -9.23 12.44
N HIS A 105 -9.93 -10.28 12.92
CA HIS A 105 -10.87 -10.07 13.92
C HIS A 105 -10.26 -9.34 15.04
N SER A 106 -9.10 -9.67 15.35
CA SER A 106 -8.41 -8.86 16.26
C SER A 106 -8.06 -7.62 15.54
N ASN A 107 -7.88 -7.73 14.28
CA ASN A 107 -7.49 -6.59 13.50
C ASN A 107 -8.66 -5.84 12.98
N VAL A 108 -9.79 -6.37 13.12
CA VAL A 108 -10.97 -5.67 12.76
C VAL A 108 -11.05 -4.42 13.56
N THR A 109 -10.44 -4.45 14.69
CA THR A 109 -10.30 -3.27 15.47
C THR A 109 -9.58 -2.19 14.70
N VAL A 110 -8.59 -2.58 13.95
CA VAL A 110 -7.87 -1.64 13.13
C VAL A 110 -8.80 -1.05 12.09
N LEU A 111 -9.61 -1.88 11.49
CA LEU A 111 -10.54 -1.39 10.51
C LEU A 111 -11.55 -0.45 11.12
N LYS A 112 -11.97 -0.74 12.31
CA LYS A 112 -12.92 0.11 12.94
C LYS A 112 -12.32 1.42 13.29
N ASP A 113 -11.08 1.42 13.61
CA ASP A 113 -10.40 2.64 13.97
C ASP A 113 -10.04 3.43 12.74
N ALA A 114 -10.17 2.85 11.62
CA ALA A 114 -9.83 3.56 10.39
C ALA A 114 -10.87 4.66 10.01
#